data_4f1d954eab6735a88cdb72e11e0327ce
#
_entry.id   4f1d954eab6735a88cdb72e11e0327ce
#
_cell.length_a   1.000
_cell.length_b   1.000
_cell.length_c   1.000
_cell.angle_alpha   90.00
_cell.angle_beta   90.00
_cell.angle_gamma   90.00
#
_symmetry.space_group_name_H-M   'P 1'
#
loop_
_entity.id
_entity.type
_entity.pdbx_description
1 polymer ?
#
loop_
_entity_poly.entity_id
_entity_poly.type
_entity_poly.pdbx_seq_one_letter_code
_entity_poly.pdbx_strand_id
1 'polypeptide(L)'
;MSTFYAQPYDISAVGFYFENAEEWTELSGKARNRYGFPVEEFEIQFINGESIDAALAQALDVHQANVTDFFEREAEWDEHQKRIAIIASRECGYCLDLECCDPDSFDVDIYELDTMRELAEQFVDKGLFGDVPEHLANYIDFDAIARDLAMDYGQTCIAGTLLIYRCG
;
A
#
# COMPACT_ATOMS: atom_id res chain seq x y z
N MET A 1 6.23 -8.34 10.82
CA MET A 1 5.16 -8.85 11.69
C MET A 1 4.54 -7.67 12.42
N SER A 2 3.29 -7.43 12.16
CA SER A 2 2.56 -6.24 12.64
C SER A 2 1.84 -6.50 13.94
N THR A 3 1.80 -5.50 14.82
CA THR A 3 1.02 -5.52 16.05
C THR A 3 -0.16 -4.58 15.92
N PHE A 4 -1.34 -5.06 16.20
CA PHE A 4 -2.58 -4.30 16.22
C PHE A 4 -3.15 -4.18 17.63
N TYR A 5 -4.00 -3.19 17.82
CA TYR A 5 -4.82 -3.04 19.01
C TYR A 5 -6.30 -3.03 18.63
N ALA A 6 -7.08 -3.86 19.29
CA ALA A 6 -8.52 -3.91 19.15
C ALA A 6 -9.16 -3.07 20.25
N GLN A 7 -9.71 -1.91 19.90
CA GLN A 7 -10.43 -1.02 20.79
C GLN A 7 -11.92 -1.36 20.75
N PRO A 8 -12.52 -1.88 21.83
CA PRO A 8 -13.96 -2.11 21.84
C PRO A 8 -14.75 -0.80 21.74
N TYR A 9 -15.84 -0.80 20.98
CA TYR A 9 -16.81 0.30 21.03
C TYR A 9 -17.61 0.30 22.34
N ASP A 10 -17.72 -0.86 23.02
CA ASP A 10 -18.28 -0.91 24.37
C ASP A 10 -17.29 -0.35 25.38
N ILE A 11 -17.57 0.83 25.90
CA ILE A 11 -16.72 1.54 26.89
C ILE A 11 -16.54 0.79 28.21
N SER A 12 -17.33 -0.25 28.47
CA SER A 12 -17.25 -1.08 29.67
C SER A 12 -16.38 -2.33 29.45
N ALA A 13 -15.83 -2.51 28.26
CA ALA A 13 -14.90 -3.57 27.91
C ALA A 13 -13.47 -3.05 27.82
N VAL A 14 -12.51 -3.98 27.86
CA VAL A 14 -11.08 -3.69 27.74
C VAL A 14 -10.59 -4.19 26.40
N GLY A 15 -9.84 -3.36 25.67
CA GLY A 15 -9.18 -3.73 24.43
C GLY A 15 -7.97 -4.63 24.65
N PHE A 16 -7.44 -5.15 23.55
CA PHE A 16 -6.32 -6.08 23.59
C PHE A 16 -5.41 -5.90 22.37
N TYR A 17 -4.13 -6.29 22.53
CA TYR A 17 -3.16 -6.37 21.45
C TYR A 17 -3.18 -7.77 20.84
N PHE A 18 -2.85 -7.85 19.54
CA PHE A 18 -2.71 -9.10 18.82
C PHE A 18 -1.73 -8.93 17.64
N GLU A 19 -1.10 -10.03 17.23
CA GLU A 19 -0.02 -10.02 16.24
C GLU A 19 -0.25 -11.00 15.07
N ASN A 20 -1.36 -11.73 15.09
CA ASN A 20 -1.74 -12.67 14.03
C ASN A 20 -3.25 -12.97 14.05
N ALA A 21 -3.72 -13.64 13.00
CA ALA A 21 -5.12 -13.99 12.81
C ALA A 21 -5.67 -14.94 13.89
N GLU A 22 -4.82 -15.84 14.41
CA GLU A 22 -5.23 -16.80 15.46
C GLU A 22 -5.49 -16.06 16.77
N GLU A 23 -4.60 -15.18 17.17
CA GLU A 23 -4.76 -14.33 18.36
C GLU A 23 -5.99 -13.43 18.25
N TRP A 24 -6.20 -12.80 17.09
CA TRP A 24 -7.40 -12.03 16.83
C TRP A 24 -8.67 -12.85 17.07
N THR A 25 -8.76 -14.03 16.45
CA THR A 25 -9.92 -14.90 16.56
C THR A 25 -10.17 -15.37 17.99
N GLU A 26 -9.09 -15.74 18.70
CA GLU A 26 -9.18 -16.21 20.09
C GLU A 26 -9.60 -15.10 21.04
N LEU A 27 -8.93 -13.94 20.97
CA LEU A 27 -9.14 -12.84 21.92
C LEU A 27 -10.48 -12.13 21.67
N SER A 28 -10.85 -11.89 20.41
CA SER A 28 -12.16 -11.31 20.07
C SER A 28 -13.32 -12.20 20.51
N GLY A 29 -13.21 -13.51 20.30
CA GLY A 29 -14.22 -14.48 20.75
C GLY A 29 -14.37 -14.59 22.28
N LYS A 30 -13.30 -14.29 23.03
CA LYS A 30 -13.28 -14.27 24.50
C LYS A 30 -13.64 -12.93 25.10
N ALA A 31 -13.63 -11.85 24.33
CA ALA A 31 -13.85 -10.51 24.84
C ALA A 31 -15.22 -10.37 25.48
N ARG A 32 -15.24 -9.84 26.72
CA ARG A 32 -16.45 -9.61 27.49
C ARG A 32 -16.41 -8.24 28.13
N ASN A 33 -17.56 -7.62 28.21
CA ASN A 33 -17.71 -6.39 28.95
C ASN A 33 -17.78 -6.65 30.47
N ARG A 34 -17.80 -5.62 31.30
CA ARG A 34 -17.84 -5.73 32.76
C ARG A 34 -19.10 -6.45 33.29
N TYR A 35 -20.12 -6.63 32.45
CA TYR A 35 -21.36 -7.33 32.78
C TYR A 35 -21.37 -8.79 32.33
N GLY A 36 -20.28 -9.23 31.66
CA GLY A 36 -20.13 -10.61 31.16
C GLY A 36 -20.75 -10.83 29.77
N PHE A 37 -21.25 -9.79 29.09
CA PHE A 37 -21.76 -9.90 27.74
C PHE A 37 -20.63 -9.89 26.70
N PRO A 38 -20.76 -10.63 25.59
CA PRO A 38 -19.77 -10.62 24.53
C PRO A 38 -19.64 -9.21 23.89
N VAL A 39 -18.43 -8.89 23.48
CA VAL A 39 -18.13 -7.68 22.69
C VAL A 39 -18.06 -8.10 21.23
N GLU A 40 -18.81 -7.41 20.37
CA GLU A 40 -18.97 -7.78 18.95
C GLU A 40 -18.30 -6.78 18.00
N GLU A 41 -18.07 -5.55 18.46
CA GLU A 41 -17.55 -4.48 17.60
C GLU A 41 -16.26 -3.88 18.17
N PHE A 42 -15.25 -3.80 17.30
CA PHE A 42 -13.93 -3.29 17.61
C PHE A 42 -13.44 -2.35 16.51
N GLU A 43 -12.80 -1.25 16.89
CA GLU A 43 -11.92 -0.48 16.03
C GLU A 43 -10.54 -1.13 16.05
N ILE A 44 -9.97 -1.39 14.87
CA ILE A 44 -8.66 -2.00 14.72
C ILE A 44 -7.63 -0.91 14.41
N GLN A 45 -6.59 -0.84 15.23
CA GLN A 45 -5.54 0.17 15.15
C GLN A 45 -4.18 -0.50 14.92
N PHE A 46 -3.46 -0.10 13.86
CA PHE A 46 -2.07 -0.51 13.66
C PHE A 46 -1.17 0.19 14.67
N ILE A 47 -0.39 -0.57 15.44
CA ILE A 47 0.44 -0.04 16.53
C ILE A 47 1.92 -0.10 16.21
N ASN A 48 2.40 -1.21 15.66
CA ASN A 48 3.81 -1.43 15.38
C ASN A 48 4.00 -2.43 14.24
N GLY A 49 5.09 -2.28 13.48
CA GLY A 49 5.46 -3.13 12.36
C GLY A 49 6.36 -2.38 11.38
N GLU A 50 6.57 -2.95 10.21
CA GLU A 50 7.31 -2.30 9.14
C GLU A 50 6.52 -1.12 8.56
N SER A 51 7.24 -0.09 8.09
CA SER A 51 6.59 1.11 7.55
C SER A 51 5.72 0.82 6.30
N ILE A 52 6.11 -0.19 5.51
CA ILE A 52 5.33 -0.62 4.36
C ILE A 52 4.02 -1.30 4.79
N ASP A 53 4.05 -2.09 5.88
CA ASP A 53 2.86 -2.77 6.40
C ASP A 53 1.89 -1.76 7.03
N ALA A 54 2.41 -0.72 7.69
CA ALA A 54 1.60 0.39 8.18
C ALA A 54 0.89 1.14 7.03
N ALA A 55 1.62 1.41 5.93
CA ALA A 55 1.06 2.04 4.75
C ALA A 55 0.03 1.15 4.06
N LEU A 56 0.27 -0.16 4.01
CA LEU A 56 -0.65 -1.16 3.47
C LEU A 56 -1.93 -1.24 4.31
N ALA A 57 -1.80 -1.36 5.64
CA ALA A 57 -2.95 -1.41 6.55
C ALA A 57 -3.85 -0.17 6.41
N GLN A 58 -3.24 1.01 6.24
CA GLN A 58 -3.96 2.25 6.01
C GLN A 58 -4.65 2.28 4.64
N ALA A 59 -3.96 1.83 3.58
CA ALA A 59 -4.50 1.83 2.22
C ALA A 59 -5.69 0.88 2.06
N LEU A 60 -5.66 -0.24 2.77
CA LEU A 60 -6.69 -1.29 2.72
C LEU A 60 -7.81 -1.07 3.75
N ASP A 61 -7.76 0.03 4.51
CA ASP A 61 -8.73 0.33 5.58
C ASP A 61 -8.97 -0.88 6.48
N VAL A 62 -7.89 -1.37 7.12
CA VAL A 62 -7.95 -2.60 7.92
C VAL A 62 -8.89 -2.44 9.09
N HIS A 63 -9.87 -3.34 9.17
CA HIS A 63 -10.91 -3.38 10.19
C HIS A 63 -11.17 -4.84 10.64
N GLN A 64 -12.05 -5.03 11.62
CA GLN A 64 -12.31 -6.34 12.23
C GLN A 64 -12.74 -7.45 11.23
N ALA A 65 -13.31 -7.11 10.09
CA ALA A 65 -13.77 -8.11 9.12
C ALA A 65 -12.68 -8.54 8.13
N ASN A 66 -11.64 -7.72 7.90
CA ASN A 66 -10.58 -8.01 6.93
C ASN A 66 -9.18 -8.17 7.56
N VAL A 67 -9.03 -7.99 8.87
CA VAL A 67 -7.71 -8.06 9.53
C VAL A 67 -7.08 -9.46 9.44
N THR A 68 -7.87 -10.50 9.36
CA THR A 68 -7.39 -11.87 9.16
C THR A 68 -6.72 -12.01 7.80
N ASP A 69 -7.39 -11.54 6.74
CA ASP A 69 -6.89 -11.58 5.38
C ASP A 69 -5.66 -10.66 5.23
N PHE A 70 -5.65 -9.53 5.94
CA PHE A 70 -4.47 -8.66 5.98
C PHE A 70 -3.22 -9.40 6.46
N PHE A 71 -3.29 -10.19 7.53
CA PHE A 71 -2.14 -10.95 8.02
C PHE A 71 -1.65 -11.99 7.01
N GLU A 72 -2.56 -12.61 6.25
CA GLU A 72 -2.20 -13.53 5.18
C GLU A 72 -1.45 -12.78 4.07
N ARG A 73 -1.95 -11.63 3.64
CA ARG A 73 -1.31 -10.81 2.59
C ARG A 73 0.00 -10.16 3.07
N GLU A 74 0.08 -9.72 4.33
CA GLU A 74 1.34 -9.24 4.94
C GLU A 74 2.46 -10.28 4.81
N ALA A 75 2.13 -11.56 5.06
CA ALA A 75 3.10 -12.65 5.03
C ALA A 75 3.42 -13.14 3.61
N GLU A 76 2.45 -13.06 2.67
CA GLU A 76 2.56 -13.59 1.33
C GLU A 76 3.20 -12.60 0.34
N TRP A 77 2.83 -11.32 0.43
CA TRP A 77 3.23 -10.31 -0.53
C TRP A 77 4.64 -9.77 -0.25
N ASP A 78 5.44 -9.68 -1.29
CA ASP A 78 6.70 -8.97 -1.24
C ASP A 78 6.50 -7.44 -1.20
N GLU A 79 7.60 -6.69 -1.03
CA GLU A 79 7.54 -5.22 -0.93
C GLU A 79 7.00 -4.57 -2.20
N HIS A 80 7.31 -5.13 -3.38
CA HIS A 80 6.82 -4.62 -4.66
C HIS A 80 5.31 -4.82 -4.80
N GLN A 81 4.81 -6.00 -4.46
CA GLN A 81 3.39 -6.33 -4.46
C GLN A 81 2.61 -5.47 -3.47
N LYS A 82 3.16 -5.23 -2.27
CA LYS A 82 2.57 -4.30 -1.30
C LYS A 82 2.48 -2.87 -1.85
N ARG A 83 3.52 -2.37 -2.55
CA ARG A 83 3.50 -1.06 -3.21
C ARG A 83 2.45 -0.98 -4.30
N ILE A 84 2.31 -2.02 -5.14
CA ILE A 84 1.26 -2.10 -6.16
C ILE A 84 -0.12 -2.02 -5.51
N ALA A 85 -0.38 -2.82 -4.48
CA ALA A 85 -1.66 -2.83 -3.78
C ALA A 85 -1.99 -1.46 -3.15
N ILE A 86 -1.01 -0.79 -2.54
CA ILE A 86 -1.18 0.54 -1.96
C ILE A 86 -1.54 1.56 -3.05
N ILE A 87 -0.81 1.58 -4.16
CA ILE A 87 -1.05 2.51 -5.27
C ILE A 87 -2.41 2.21 -5.92
N ALA A 88 -2.70 0.95 -6.21
CA ALA A 88 -3.96 0.53 -6.79
C ALA A 88 -5.16 1.02 -5.96
N SER A 89 -5.09 0.85 -4.64
CA SER A 89 -6.17 1.30 -3.74
C SER A 89 -6.24 2.82 -3.61
N ARG A 90 -5.12 3.49 -3.35
CA ARG A 90 -5.11 4.91 -2.97
C ARG A 90 -5.16 5.86 -4.15
N GLU A 91 -4.49 5.51 -5.24
CA GLU A 91 -4.23 6.42 -6.35
C GLU A 91 -5.05 6.05 -7.60
N CYS A 92 -5.23 4.75 -7.88
CA CYS A 92 -5.97 4.27 -9.05
C CYS A 92 -7.45 4.00 -8.76
N GLY A 93 -7.87 4.01 -7.48
CA GLY A 93 -9.28 3.84 -7.08
C GLY A 93 -9.80 2.41 -7.20
N TYR A 94 -8.92 1.41 -7.22
CA TYR A 94 -9.35 0.01 -7.16
C TYR A 94 -9.89 -0.33 -5.77
N CYS A 95 -11.00 -1.06 -5.76
CA CYS A 95 -11.52 -1.68 -4.53
C CYS A 95 -10.90 -3.07 -4.41
N LEU A 96 -10.03 -3.25 -3.41
CA LEU A 96 -9.30 -4.51 -3.23
C LEU A 96 -10.08 -5.44 -2.30
N ASP A 97 -10.42 -6.61 -2.81
CA ASP A 97 -10.93 -7.71 -2.00
C ASP A 97 -9.74 -8.58 -1.57
N LEU A 98 -9.35 -8.49 -0.31
CA LEU A 98 -8.17 -9.17 0.23
C LEU A 98 -8.27 -10.71 0.17
N GLU A 99 -9.48 -11.25 0.13
CA GLU A 99 -9.67 -12.71 0.03
C GLU A 99 -9.14 -13.26 -1.30
N CYS A 100 -9.28 -12.50 -2.41
CA CYS A 100 -8.91 -12.98 -3.74
C CYS A 100 -7.97 -12.03 -4.53
N CYS A 101 -7.46 -10.98 -3.91
CA CYS A 101 -6.63 -9.98 -4.57
C CYS A 101 -5.25 -10.54 -4.95
N ASP A 102 -4.90 -10.34 -6.22
CA ASP A 102 -3.56 -10.59 -6.74
C ASP A 102 -2.97 -9.26 -7.23
N PRO A 103 -1.97 -8.68 -6.52
CA PRO A 103 -1.36 -7.42 -6.91
C PRO A 103 -0.77 -7.43 -8.31
N ASP A 104 -0.22 -8.55 -8.76
CA ASP A 104 0.39 -8.68 -10.08
C ASP A 104 -0.63 -8.62 -11.24
N SER A 105 -1.92 -8.68 -10.93
CA SER A 105 -3.00 -8.54 -11.91
C SER A 105 -3.36 -7.09 -12.24
N PHE A 106 -2.89 -6.11 -11.44
CA PHE A 106 -3.17 -4.70 -11.69
C PHE A 106 -2.21 -4.11 -12.72
N ASP A 107 -2.76 -3.31 -13.62
CA ASP A 107 -1.96 -2.54 -14.59
C ASP A 107 -1.42 -1.26 -13.91
N VAL A 108 -0.36 -1.45 -13.11
CA VAL A 108 0.32 -0.39 -12.35
C VAL A 108 1.82 -0.46 -12.62
N ASP A 109 2.34 0.52 -13.33
CA ASP A 109 3.78 0.70 -13.48
C ASP A 109 4.35 1.48 -12.30
N ILE A 110 5.46 1.04 -11.72
CA ILE A 110 6.16 1.70 -10.62
C ILE A 110 7.63 1.93 -10.95
N TYR A 111 8.11 3.13 -10.69
CA TYR A 111 9.51 3.54 -10.83
C TYR A 111 10.01 4.14 -9.52
N GLU A 112 11.12 3.60 -8.98
CA GLU A 112 11.78 4.16 -7.79
C GLU A 112 12.70 5.31 -8.24
N LEU A 113 12.08 6.47 -8.48
CA LEU A 113 12.75 7.69 -8.94
C LEU A 113 12.20 8.88 -8.17
N ASP A 114 13.07 9.86 -7.91
CA ASP A 114 12.72 11.05 -7.16
C ASP A 114 11.99 12.10 -7.99
N THR A 115 12.26 12.15 -9.30
CA THR A 115 11.76 13.22 -10.19
C THR A 115 11.28 12.70 -11.53
N MET A 116 10.28 13.38 -12.11
CA MET A 116 9.83 13.13 -13.48
C MET A 116 10.94 13.33 -14.52
N ARG A 117 11.94 14.17 -14.22
CA ARG A 117 13.11 14.36 -15.08
C ARG A 117 13.96 13.08 -15.16
N GLU A 118 14.20 12.42 -14.04
CA GLU A 118 14.90 11.13 -14.01
C GLU A 118 14.15 10.05 -14.80
N LEU A 119 12.80 10.07 -14.73
CA LEU A 119 11.98 9.19 -15.57
C LEU A 119 12.15 9.50 -17.05
N ALA A 120 12.16 10.79 -17.42
CA ALA A 120 12.39 11.24 -18.80
C ALA A 120 13.78 10.80 -19.32
N GLU A 121 14.81 10.97 -18.48
CA GLU A 121 16.18 10.52 -18.80
C GLU A 121 16.23 9.00 -18.99
N GLN A 122 15.61 8.24 -18.09
CA GLN A 122 15.54 6.78 -18.21
C GLN A 122 14.79 6.32 -19.46
N PHE A 123 13.72 6.99 -19.86
CA PHE A 123 12.93 6.62 -21.05
C PHE A 123 13.68 6.93 -22.35
N VAL A 124 14.44 8.03 -22.39
CA VAL A 124 15.30 8.35 -23.52
C VAL A 124 16.44 7.32 -23.62
N ASP A 125 17.11 6.99 -22.51
CA ASP A 125 18.20 6.02 -22.48
C ASP A 125 17.76 4.61 -22.88
N LYS A 126 16.53 4.22 -22.51
CA LYS A 126 15.92 2.94 -22.93
C LYS A 126 15.38 2.96 -24.36
N GLY A 127 15.47 4.09 -25.07
CA GLY A 127 15.01 4.23 -26.44
C GLY A 127 13.49 4.21 -26.63
N LEU A 128 12.69 4.51 -25.58
CA LEU A 128 11.22 4.51 -25.65
C LEU A 128 10.69 5.60 -26.61
N PHE A 129 11.47 6.64 -26.85
CA PHE A 129 11.18 7.69 -27.84
C PHE A 129 11.91 7.48 -29.18
N GLY A 130 12.53 6.30 -29.37
CA GLY A 130 13.39 5.98 -30.49
C GLY A 130 14.87 6.26 -30.22
N ASP A 131 15.74 5.82 -31.14
CA ASP A 131 17.17 6.01 -31.01
C ASP A 131 17.54 7.47 -31.20
N VAL A 132 18.20 8.06 -30.22
CA VAL A 132 18.73 9.44 -30.30
C VAL A 132 20.19 9.38 -30.80
N PRO A 133 20.49 9.99 -31.95
CA PRO A 133 21.88 10.11 -32.40
C PRO A 133 22.75 10.85 -31.38
N GLU A 134 23.98 10.35 -31.14
CA GLU A 134 24.89 10.88 -30.13
C GLU A 134 25.11 12.40 -30.23
N HIS A 135 25.20 12.94 -31.46
CA HIS A 135 25.37 14.38 -31.68
C HIS A 135 24.14 15.22 -31.30
N LEU A 136 22.96 14.63 -31.08
CA LEU A 136 21.73 15.30 -30.65
C LEU A 136 21.44 15.12 -29.15
N ALA A 137 22.14 14.22 -28.46
CA ALA A 137 21.88 13.91 -27.05
C ALA A 137 21.92 15.16 -26.15
N ASN A 138 22.86 16.09 -26.43
CA ASN A 138 23.00 17.32 -25.65
C ASN A 138 21.91 18.41 -25.93
N TYR A 139 21.04 18.18 -26.90
CA TYR A 139 19.97 19.10 -27.27
C TYR A 139 18.59 18.61 -26.79
N ILE A 140 18.52 17.49 -26.07
CA ILE A 140 17.27 16.97 -25.54
C ILE A 140 16.82 17.85 -24.38
N ASP A 141 15.60 18.34 -24.44
CA ASP A 141 14.94 19.05 -23.33
C ASP A 141 14.20 18.06 -22.44
N PHE A 142 14.92 17.47 -21.47
CA PHE A 142 14.35 16.54 -20.49
C PHE A 142 13.27 17.16 -19.62
N ASP A 143 13.30 18.48 -19.38
CA ASP A 143 12.27 19.16 -18.61
C ASP A 143 10.95 19.27 -19.40
N ALA A 144 11.04 19.39 -20.74
CA ALA A 144 9.86 19.33 -21.59
C ALA A 144 9.23 17.94 -21.57
N ILE A 145 10.05 16.89 -21.72
CA ILE A 145 9.60 15.49 -21.65
C ILE A 145 8.99 15.19 -20.27
N ALA A 146 9.62 15.64 -19.19
CA ALA A 146 9.12 15.46 -17.82
C ALA A 146 7.74 16.09 -17.61
N ARG A 147 7.50 17.29 -18.19
CA ARG A 147 6.18 17.93 -18.14
C ARG A 147 5.10 17.14 -18.88
N ASP A 148 5.46 16.55 -20.02
CA ASP A 148 4.52 15.72 -20.78
C ASP A 148 4.23 14.41 -20.04
N LEU A 149 5.24 13.75 -19.47
CA LEU A 149 5.08 12.55 -18.65
C LEU A 149 4.21 12.79 -17.41
N ALA A 150 4.30 13.98 -16.80
CA ALA A 150 3.49 14.32 -15.64
C ALA A 150 1.97 14.41 -15.91
N MET A 151 1.54 14.31 -17.18
CA MET A 151 0.11 14.19 -17.53
C MET A 151 -0.43 12.78 -17.29
N ASP A 152 0.42 11.75 -17.45
CA ASP A 152 0.04 10.34 -17.37
C ASP A 152 0.61 9.63 -16.13
N TYR A 153 1.65 10.19 -15.53
CA TYR A 153 2.36 9.63 -14.38
C TYR A 153 2.11 10.46 -13.13
N GLY A 154 1.82 9.79 -12.01
CA GLY A 154 1.72 10.39 -10.68
C GLY A 154 3.00 10.20 -9.87
N GLN A 155 3.13 10.95 -8.78
CA GLN A 155 4.18 10.79 -7.78
C GLN A 155 3.55 10.55 -6.42
N THR A 156 4.13 9.62 -5.66
CA THR A 156 3.69 9.33 -4.29
C THR A 156 4.90 8.97 -3.41
N CYS A 157 4.70 8.98 -2.10
CA CYS A 157 5.69 8.53 -1.13
C CYS A 157 5.09 7.39 -0.31
N ILE A 158 5.69 6.21 -0.37
CA ILE A 158 5.25 5.04 0.38
C ILE A 158 6.40 4.58 1.27
N ALA A 159 6.15 4.48 2.57
CA ALA A 159 7.13 4.04 3.56
C ALA A 159 8.47 4.81 3.50
N GLY A 160 8.45 6.10 3.12
CA GLY A 160 9.63 6.94 2.98
C GLY A 160 10.34 6.85 1.62
N THR A 161 9.89 6.01 0.71
CA THR A 161 10.42 5.89 -0.66
C THR A 161 9.55 6.70 -1.62
N LEU A 162 10.20 7.59 -2.39
CA LEU A 162 9.53 8.29 -3.49
C LEU A 162 9.35 7.36 -4.67
N LEU A 163 8.16 7.39 -5.25
CA LEU A 163 7.78 6.54 -6.36
C LEU A 163 7.07 7.38 -7.43
N ILE A 164 7.37 7.07 -8.67
CA ILE A 164 6.57 7.50 -9.83
C ILE A 164 5.75 6.31 -10.27
N TYR A 165 4.47 6.53 -10.55
CA TYR A 165 3.55 5.47 -10.93
C TYR A 165 2.67 5.88 -12.09
N ARG A 166 2.15 4.87 -12.79
CA ARG A 166 1.08 5.02 -13.79
C ARG A 166 0.03 3.95 -13.57
N CYS A 167 -1.23 4.34 -13.59
CA CYS A 167 -2.37 3.44 -13.63
C CYS A 167 -2.82 3.27 -15.10
N GLY A 168 -2.90 2.04 -15.57
CA GLY A 168 -3.38 1.69 -16.91
C GLY A 168 -4.89 1.51 -17.02
#